data_c3c2c93bab7eff03a1b66cd5425df979
#
_entry.id   c3c2c93bab7eff03a1b66cd5425df979
#
_cell.length_a   1.000
_cell.length_b   1.000
_cell.length_c   1.000
_cell.angle_alpha   90.00
_cell.angle_beta   90.00
_cell.angle_gamma   90.00
#
_symmetry.space_group_name_H-M   'P 1'
#
loop_
_entity.id
_entity.type
_entity.pdbx_description
1 polymer ?
#
loop_
_entity_poly.entity_id
_entity_poly.type
_entity_poly.pdbx_seq_one_letter_code
_entity_poly.pdbx_strand_id
1 'polypeptide(L)'
;MTPAGKLQDHLKKRTQGSGGSYRKVRWEGRNGCPDCLIWWEWPNMAFVEIKAAGDRVSSVQFREMQRMRDVGIPVYIARTKDEIDEIVEQVRKGVATHHNP
;
A
#
# COMPACT_ATOMS: atom_id res chain seq x y z
N MET A 1 -2.54 16.63 -11.78
CA MET A 1 -2.31 15.55 -10.83
C MET A 1 -0.85 15.11 -10.90
N THR A 2 -0.18 14.99 -9.77
CA THR A 2 1.22 14.54 -9.70
C THR A 2 1.33 13.07 -10.10
N PRO A 3 2.56 12.59 -10.44
CA PRO A 3 2.74 11.15 -10.69
C PRO A 3 2.28 10.27 -9.51
N ALA A 4 2.63 10.64 -8.28
CA ALA A 4 2.16 9.92 -7.10
C ALA A 4 0.64 9.98 -6.96
N GLY A 5 0.04 11.13 -7.22
CA GLY A 5 -1.41 11.30 -7.18
C GLY A 5 -2.13 10.42 -8.18
N LYS A 6 -1.56 10.25 -9.38
CA LYS A 6 -2.12 9.36 -10.41
C LYS A 6 -2.09 7.91 -9.94
N LEU A 7 -1.01 7.49 -9.29
CA LEU A 7 -0.89 6.13 -8.75
C LEU A 7 -1.86 5.90 -7.60
N GLN A 8 -2.00 6.87 -6.71
CA GLN A 8 -2.98 6.78 -5.62
C GLN A 8 -4.40 6.65 -6.15
N ASP A 9 -4.74 7.46 -7.16
CA ASP A 9 -6.05 7.39 -7.81
C ASP A 9 -6.29 6.02 -8.46
N HIS A 10 -5.27 5.47 -9.10
CA HIS A 10 -5.35 4.14 -9.69
C HIS A 10 -5.59 3.07 -8.63
N LEU A 11 -4.86 3.14 -7.51
CA LEU A 11 -5.06 2.22 -6.39
C LEU A 11 -6.49 2.28 -5.87
N LYS A 12 -7.01 3.49 -5.65
CA LYS A 12 -8.38 3.69 -5.20
C LYS A 12 -9.40 3.07 -6.16
N LYS A 13 -9.25 3.37 -7.45
CA LYS A 13 -10.18 2.88 -8.48
C LYS A 13 -10.14 1.36 -8.60
N ARG A 14 -8.96 0.76 -8.59
CA ARG A 14 -8.82 -0.68 -8.68
C ARG A 14 -9.38 -1.39 -7.46
N THR A 15 -9.12 -0.84 -6.27
CA THR A 15 -9.63 -1.39 -5.03
C THR A 15 -11.15 -1.34 -4.99
N GLN A 16 -11.74 -0.17 -5.25
CA GLN A 16 -13.19 0.00 -5.23
C GLN A 16 -13.85 -0.78 -6.35
N GLY A 17 -13.25 -0.83 -7.53
CA GLY A 17 -13.79 -1.57 -8.66
C GLY A 17 -13.86 -3.08 -8.43
N SER A 18 -13.07 -3.61 -7.51
CA SER A 18 -13.10 -5.04 -7.15
C SER A 18 -13.84 -5.30 -5.83
N GLY A 19 -14.60 -4.34 -5.33
CA GLY A 19 -15.42 -4.51 -4.15
C GLY A 19 -14.73 -4.22 -2.82
N GLY A 20 -13.51 -3.69 -2.87
CA GLY A 20 -12.77 -3.33 -1.68
C GLY A 20 -13.00 -1.90 -1.23
N SER A 21 -12.38 -1.54 -0.13
CA SER A 21 -12.40 -0.19 0.43
C SER A 21 -11.01 0.41 0.42
N TYR A 22 -10.94 1.68 0.10
CA TYR A 22 -9.69 2.44 0.08
C TYR A 22 -9.80 3.59 1.08
N ARG A 23 -8.72 3.82 1.85
CA ARG A 23 -8.63 4.99 2.75
C ARG A 23 -7.25 5.62 2.65
N LYS A 24 -7.23 6.93 2.65
CA LYS A 24 -6.03 7.71 2.88
C LYS A 24 -5.88 7.86 4.40
N VAL A 25 -4.76 7.42 4.95
CA VAL A 25 -4.54 7.37 6.39
C VAL A 25 -3.56 8.47 6.80
N ARG A 26 -3.87 9.16 7.86
CA ARG A 26 -3.02 10.16 8.43
C ARG A 26 -2.48 9.66 9.76
N TRP A 27 -1.17 9.62 9.88
CA TRP A 27 -0.51 9.15 11.11
C TRP A 27 -0.04 10.34 11.92
N GLU A 28 -0.61 10.57 13.07
CA GLU A 28 -0.20 11.64 13.97
C GLU A 28 0.89 11.14 14.91
N GLY A 29 1.90 11.99 15.16
CA GLY A 29 2.97 11.67 16.07
C GLY A 29 3.94 10.61 15.59
N ARG A 30 3.86 10.21 14.31
CA ARG A 30 4.72 9.17 13.77
C ARG A 30 5.06 9.46 12.31
N ASN A 31 6.34 9.35 11.97
CA ASN A 31 6.82 9.53 10.59
C ASN A 31 7.09 8.17 9.94
N GLY A 32 7.03 8.13 8.62
CA GLY A 32 7.45 6.97 7.85
C GLY A 32 6.41 5.88 7.68
N CYS A 33 5.21 6.05 8.21
CA CYS A 33 4.14 5.07 8.04
C CYS A 33 3.51 5.17 6.66
N PRO A 34 3.07 4.04 6.06
CA PRO A 34 2.38 4.05 4.78
C PRO A 34 1.01 4.70 4.91
N ASP A 35 0.62 5.49 3.91
CA ASP A 35 -0.56 6.34 4.02
C ASP A 35 -1.77 5.89 3.20
N CYS A 36 -1.70 4.76 2.54
CA CYS A 36 -2.86 4.16 1.88
C CYS A 36 -3.22 2.84 2.55
N LEU A 37 -4.52 2.64 2.78
CA LEU A 37 -5.04 1.42 3.37
C LEU A 37 -6.12 0.87 2.47
N ILE A 38 -6.02 -0.43 2.16
CA ILE A 38 -7.01 -1.13 1.35
C ILE A 38 -7.48 -2.37 2.10
N TRP A 39 -8.77 -2.71 1.96
CA TRP A 39 -9.27 -3.95 2.54
C TRP A 39 -10.49 -4.47 1.78
N TRP A 40 -10.68 -5.75 1.93
CA TRP A 40 -11.88 -6.49 1.56
C TRP A 40 -12.40 -7.14 2.85
N GLU A 41 -12.91 -8.32 2.79
CA GLU A 41 -13.28 -9.04 4.00
C GLU A 41 -12.03 -9.40 4.81
N TRP A 42 -12.08 -9.20 6.11
CA TRP A 42 -10.97 -9.55 6.99
C TRP A 42 -10.60 -11.03 6.87
N PRO A 43 -9.33 -11.42 6.79
CA PRO A 43 -8.14 -10.59 7.05
C PRO A 43 -7.51 -9.98 5.79
N ASN A 44 -8.21 -9.86 4.69
CA ASN A 44 -7.66 -9.39 3.42
C ASN A 44 -7.52 -7.87 3.42
N MET A 45 -6.42 -7.40 3.95
CA MET A 45 -6.11 -5.98 4.05
C MET A 45 -4.62 -5.74 3.83
N ALA A 46 -4.26 -4.53 3.46
CA ALA A 46 -2.86 -4.13 3.38
C ALA A 46 -2.72 -2.61 3.45
N PHE A 47 -1.58 -2.17 3.96
CA PHE A 47 -1.13 -0.81 3.76
C PHE A 47 -0.31 -0.73 2.49
N VAL A 48 -0.39 0.37 1.78
CA VAL A 48 0.34 0.59 0.54
C VAL A 48 1.02 1.96 0.60
N GLU A 49 2.31 1.96 0.35
CA GLU A 49 3.08 3.18 0.19
C GLU A 49 3.28 3.42 -1.30
N ILE A 50 2.81 4.56 -1.79
CA ILE A 50 2.97 4.94 -3.19
C ILE A 50 4.27 5.72 -3.36
N LYS A 51 5.09 5.32 -4.32
CA LYS A 51 6.30 6.02 -4.70
C LYS A 51 6.31 6.23 -6.20
N ALA A 52 6.46 7.48 -6.64
CA ALA A 52 6.63 7.77 -8.05
C ALA A 52 8.02 7.30 -8.52
N ALA A 53 8.21 7.25 -9.83
CA ALA A 53 9.51 6.90 -10.41
C ALA A 53 10.58 7.86 -9.91
N GLY A 54 11.69 7.31 -9.44
CA GLY A 54 12.81 8.09 -8.92
C GLY A 54 12.70 8.46 -7.44
N ASP A 55 11.55 8.31 -6.81
CA ASP A 55 11.39 8.57 -5.39
C ASP A 55 12.01 7.44 -4.58
N ARG A 56 12.67 7.82 -3.50
CA ARG A 56 13.32 6.85 -2.61
C ARG A 56 12.45 6.56 -1.41
N VAL A 57 12.52 5.31 -0.96
CA VAL A 57 12.05 4.96 0.37
C VAL A 57 13.11 5.43 1.36
N SER A 58 12.73 6.33 2.27
CA SER A 58 13.68 6.82 3.27
C SER A 58 13.98 5.73 4.30
N SER A 59 15.08 5.91 5.04
CA SER A 59 15.44 4.96 6.11
C SER A 59 14.37 4.91 7.20
N VAL A 60 13.72 6.03 7.48
CA VAL A 60 12.62 6.08 8.46
C VAL A 60 11.43 5.27 7.95
N GLN A 61 11.04 5.45 6.68
CA GLN A 61 9.96 4.69 6.06
C GLN A 61 10.27 3.19 6.05
N PHE A 62 11.49 2.85 5.65
CA PHE A 62 11.91 1.45 5.60
C PHE A 62 11.78 0.77 6.97
N ARG A 63 12.30 1.41 8.02
CA ARG A 63 12.24 0.86 9.37
C ARG A 63 10.81 0.72 9.89
N GLU A 64 9.98 1.74 9.63
CA GLU A 64 8.59 1.71 10.09
C GLU A 64 7.78 0.62 9.39
N MET A 65 7.92 0.50 8.09
CA MET A 65 7.25 -0.56 7.33
C MET A 65 7.75 -1.95 7.74
N GLN A 66 9.04 -2.07 8.05
CA GLN A 66 9.59 -3.35 8.50
C GLN A 66 9.02 -3.75 9.87
N ARG A 67 8.86 -2.79 10.79
CA ARG A 67 8.21 -3.07 12.07
C ARG A 67 6.80 -3.61 11.91
N MET A 68 6.05 -3.06 10.96
CA MET A 68 4.70 -3.53 10.67
C MET A 68 4.73 -4.95 10.11
N ARG A 69 5.63 -5.23 9.17
CA ARG A 69 5.78 -6.57 8.59
C ARG A 69 6.19 -7.60 9.61
N ASP A 70 7.06 -7.23 10.54
CA ASP A 70 7.57 -8.13 11.57
C ASP A 70 6.47 -8.66 12.49
N VAL A 71 5.38 -7.94 12.64
CA VAL A 71 4.22 -8.41 13.42
C VAL A 71 3.07 -8.89 12.53
N GLY A 72 3.34 -9.12 11.25
CA GLY A 72 2.38 -9.72 10.34
C GLY A 72 1.42 -8.76 9.64
N ILE A 73 1.65 -7.45 9.73
CA ILE A 73 0.84 -6.47 9.02
C ILE A 73 1.34 -6.37 7.58
N PRO A 74 0.50 -6.65 6.58
CA PRO A 74 0.93 -6.54 5.18
C PRO A 74 1.17 -5.10 4.78
N VAL A 75 2.36 -4.82 4.25
CA VAL A 75 2.73 -3.50 3.74
C VAL A 75 3.42 -3.68 2.40
N TYR A 76 2.94 -2.94 1.41
CA TYR A 76 3.48 -2.98 0.05
C TYR A 76 3.96 -1.60 -0.36
N ILE A 77 4.95 -1.58 -1.25
CA ILE A 77 5.39 -0.37 -1.95
C ILE A 77 4.98 -0.52 -3.40
N ALA A 78 4.33 0.48 -3.97
CA ALA A 78 3.88 0.47 -5.35
C ALA A 78 4.44 1.67 -6.10
N ARG A 79 5.07 1.42 -7.23
CA ARG A 79 5.70 2.43 -8.08
C ARG A 79 5.06 2.54 -9.46
N THR A 80 4.31 1.54 -9.88
CA THR A 80 3.69 1.48 -11.20
C THR A 80 2.25 1.00 -11.09
N LYS A 81 1.47 1.27 -12.14
CA LYS A 81 0.09 0.78 -12.21
C LYS A 81 0.05 -0.75 -12.24
N ASP A 82 1.00 -1.38 -12.92
CA ASP A 82 1.05 -2.84 -12.95
C ASP A 82 1.30 -3.44 -11.58
N GLU A 83 2.21 -2.83 -10.82
CA GLU A 83 2.45 -3.25 -9.43
C GLU A 83 1.19 -3.09 -8.57
N ILE A 84 0.48 -2.00 -8.75
CA ILE A 84 -0.78 -1.75 -8.03
C ILE A 84 -1.81 -2.83 -8.38
N ASP A 85 -1.97 -3.14 -9.66
CA ASP A 85 -2.93 -4.16 -10.09
C ASP A 85 -2.60 -5.52 -9.46
N GLU A 86 -1.33 -5.86 -9.41
CA GLU A 86 -0.87 -7.11 -8.79
C GLU A 86 -1.14 -7.13 -7.28
N ILE A 87 -0.82 -6.03 -6.59
CA ILE A 87 -1.07 -5.90 -5.15
C ILE A 87 -2.57 -6.05 -4.84
N VAL A 88 -3.41 -5.35 -5.58
CA VAL A 88 -4.86 -5.43 -5.40
C VAL A 88 -5.36 -6.87 -5.53
N GLU A 89 -4.90 -7.59 -6.56
CA GLU A 89 -5.30 -8.98 -6.77
C GLU A 89 -4.82 -9.89 -5.64
N GLN A 90 -3.56 -9.74 -5.21
CA GLN A 90 -3.01 -10.55 -4.14
C GLN A 90 -3.76 -10.35 -2.82
N VAL A 91 -4.00 -9.10 -2.45
CA VAL A 91 -4.67 -8.77 -1.19
C VAL A 91 -6.13 -9.21 -1.24
N ARG A 92 -6.81 -8.95 -2.35
CA ARG A 92 -8.21 -9.34 -2.53
C ARG A 92 -8.40 -10.85 -2.37
N LYS A 93 -7.47 -11.63 -2.90
CA LYS A 93 -7.51 -13.10 -2.84
C LYS A 93 -7.02 -13.67 -1.52
N GLY A 94 -6.44 -12.86 -0.66
CA GLY A 94 -5.90 -13.32 0.60
C GLY A 94 -4.56 -14.04 0.46
N VAL A 95 -3.84 -13.82 -0.64
CA VAL A 95 -2.50 -14.37 -0.81
C VAL A 95 -1.54 -13.55 0.03
N ALA A 96 -1.07 -14.14 1.12
CA ALA A 96 -0.14 -13.47 2.02
C ALA A 96 1.25 -13.49 1.41
N THR A 97 1.59 -12.44 0.69
CA THR A 97 2.98 -12.23 0.31
C THR A 97 3.44 -10.96 1.01
N HIS A 98 4.42 -11.12 1.87
CA HIS A 98 4.98 -10.03 2.64
C HIS A 98 6.24 -9.49 2.02
N HIS A 99 6.46 -9.77 0.77
CA HIS A 99 7.79 -9.65 0.19
C HIS A 99 7.92 -8.58 -0.82
N ASN A 100 7.13 -7.62 -0.74
CA ASN A 100 7.30 -6.49 -1.62
C ASN A 100 8.29 -5.54 -0.94
N PRO A 101 9.55 -5.65 -1.21
CA PRO A 101 10.56 -4.77 -0.65
C PRO A 101 10.44 -3.36 -1.19
#